data_ed46945edeb5d732d1e52a007b2281bf
#
_entry.id   ed46945edeb5d732d1e52a007b2281bf
#
_cell.length_a   1.000
_cell.length_b   1.000
_cell.length_c   1.000
_cell.angle_alpha   90.00
_cell.angle_beta   90.00
_cell.angle_gamma   90.00
#
_symmetry.space_group_name_H-M   'P 1'
#
loop_
_entity.id
_entity.type
_entity.pdbx_description
1 polymer ?
#
loop_
_entity_poly.entity_id
_entity_poly.type
_entity_poly.pdbx_seq_one_letter_code
_entity_poly.pdbx_strand_id
1 'polypeptide(L)'
;MGAKSSTIVYRRDNSKMPARQIELNEALEDGVQIIYNTRVISADIKDGKIEKINCIKTDSSDGKVVDIENSEFTIKADSVIFAIGLKPDRELIKNEGIELDETGLIKIDENSMTNIEGVFAGGDVSQSKATVCKAIYSGREAAIRN
;
A
#
# COMPACT_ATOMS: atom_id res chain seq x y z
N MET A 1 -8.26 10.30 21.39
CA MET A 1 -6.86 9.98 21.09
C MET A 1 -6.13 11.28 20.79
N GLY A 2 -4.84 11.45 21.13
CA GLY A 2 -4.18 12.75 21.28
C GLY A 2 -3.86 13.60 20.04
N ALA A 3 -4.20 13.19 18.81
CA ALA A 3 -3.98 14.03 17.64
C ALA A 3 -5.00 15.17 17.57
N LYS A 4 -4.54 16.39 17.29
CA LYS A 4 -5.41 17.56 17.11
C LYS A 4 -6.15 17.53 15.76
N SER A 5 -5.53 16.94 14.75
CA SER A 5 -6.09 16.74 13.42
C SER A 5 -5.49 15.50 12.80
N SER A 6 -6.25 14.86 11.92
CA SER A 6 -5.78 13.75 11.10
C SER A 6 -6.20 13.99 9.65
N THR A 7 -5.28 13.76 8.71
CA THR A 7 -5.54 13.99 7.28
C THR A 7 -5.03 12.81 6.47
N ILE A 8 -5.88 12.24 5.65
CA ILE A 8 -5.53 11.23 4.65
C ILE A 8 -5.20 11.95 3.34
N VAL A 9 -4.01 11.73 2.81
CA VAL A 9 -3.61 12.22 1.49
C VAL A 9 -3.66 11.05 0.51
N TYR A 10 -4.52 11.15 -0.49
CA TYR A 10 -4.75 10.08 -1.45
C TYR A 10 -4.53 10.53 -2.90
N ARG A 11 -3.72 9.76 -3.64
CA ARG A 11 -3.23 10.13 -4.98
C ARG A 11 -4.24 10.00 -6.13
N ARG A 12 -5.46 9.52 -5.88
CA ARG A 12 -6.53 9.37 -6.87
C ARG A 12 -7.80 10.02 -6.36
N ASP A 13 -8.82 10.04 -7.19
CA ASP A 13 -10.15 10.49 -6.81
C ASP A 13 -10.85 9.52 -5.83
N ASN A 14 -11.95 9.97 -5.27
CA ASN A 14 -12.74 9.19 -4.32
C ASN A 14 -13.21 7.84 -4.89
N SER A 15 -13.57 7.79 -6.18
CA SER A 15 -14.12 6.57 -6.81
C SER A 15 -13.07 5.45 -6.92
N LYS A 16 -11.79 5.77 -6.81
CA LYS A 16 -10.66 4.83 -6.89
C LYS A 16 -10.10 4.43 -5.53
N MET A 17 -10.68 4.94 -4.44
CA MET A 17 -10.20 4.62 -3.10
C MET A 17 -10.64 3.20 -2.71
N PRO A 18 -9.69 2.30 -2.35
CA PRO A 18 -10.02 0.90 -2.07
C PRO A 18 -10.64 0.67 -0.68
N ALA A 19 -10.71 1.70 0.17
CA ALA A 19 -11.35 1.62 1.48
C ALA A 19 -12.86 1.38 1.35
N ARG A 20 -13.43 0.63 2.27
CA ARG A 20 -14.88 0.42 2.31
C ARG A 20 -15.60 1.71 2.67
N GLN A 21 -16.76 1.96 2.05
CA GLN A 21 -17.51 3.20 2.27
C GLN A 21 -17.87 3.43 3.74
N ILE A 22 -18.15 2.35 4.49
CA ILE A 22 -18.44 2.45 5.92
C ILE A 22 -17.22 2.97 6.71
N GLU A 23 -16.02 2.50 6.40
CA GLU A 23 -14.79 2.95 7.05
C GLU A 23 -14.46 4.42 6.72
N LEU A 24 -14.76 4.85 5.50
CA LEU A 24 -14.62 6.26 5.11
C LEU A 24 -15.60 7.16 5.84
N ASN A 25 -16.85 6.73 5.97
CA ASN A 25 -17.87 7.49 6.70
C ASN A 25 -17.51 7.62 8.19
N GLU A 26 -17.10 6.54 8.84
CA GLU A 26 -16.62 6.55 10.22
C GLU A 26 -15.43 7.48 10.41
N ALA A 27 -14.45 7.46 9.50
CA ALA A 27 -13.31 8.36 9.55
C ALA A 27 -13.71 9.84 9.43
N LEU A 28 -14.67 10.16 8.56
CA LEU A 28 -15.20 11.53 8.39
C LEU A 28 -15.98 11.98 9.62
N GLU A 29 -16.78 11.11 10.23
CA GLU A 29 -17.51 11.36 11.47
C GLU A 29 -16.55 11.62 12.64
N ASP A 30 -15.41 10.94 12.67
CA ASP A 30 -14.32 11.17 13.62
C ASP A 30 -13.51 12.46 13.33
N GLY A 31 -13.86 13.21 12.30
CA GLY A 31 -13.22 14.47 11.93
C GLY A 31 -11.94 14.33 11.10
N VAL A 32 -11.68 13.17 10.54
CA VAL A 32 -10.55 12.96 9.61
C VAL A 32 -10.81 13.71 8.31
N GLN A 33 -9.83 14.48 7.86
CA GLN A 33 -9.86 15.15 6.56
C GLN A 33 -9.31 14.24 5.47
N ILE A 34 -9.87 14.28 4.26
CA ILE A 34 -9.35 13.53 3.12
C ILE A 34 -9.04 14.49 1.98
N ILE A 35 -7.80 14.45 1.50
CA ILE A 35 -7.33 15.25 0.36
C ILE A 35 -7.07 14.29 -0.80
N TYR A 36 -8.01 14.29 -1.75
CA TYR A 36 -7.92 13.48 -2.95
C TYR A 36 -7.02 14.13 -4.02
N ASN A 37 -6.68 13.32 -5.03
CA ASN A 37 -5.87 13.75 -6.18
C ASN A 37 -4.60 14.47 -5.73
N THR A 38 -3.93 13.91 -4.73
CA THR A 38 -2.76 14.54 -4.11
C THR A 38 -1.75 13.47 -3.71
N ARG A 39 -0.49 13.70 -4.03
CA ARG A 39 0.64 12.85 -3.66
C ARG A 39 1.62 13.63 -2.79
N VAL A 40 2.16 12.98 -1.76
CA VAL A 40 3.27 13.51 -0.98
C VAL A 40 4.57 13.32 -1.78
N ILE A 41 5.35 14.38 -1.89
CA ILE A 41 6.65 14.39 -2.59
C ILE A 41 7.79 14.20 -1.60
N SER A 42 7.77 14.98 -0.50
CA SER A 42 8.82 14.99 0.51
C SER A 42 8.29 15.48 1.86
N ALA A 43 9.12 15.40 2.87
CA ALA A 43 8.86 16.02 4.17
C ALA A 43 10.03 16.94 4.53
N ASP A 44 9.73 18.10 5.11
CA ASP A 44 10.72 18.97 5.70
C ASP A 44 10.94 18.56 7.16
N ILE A 45 12.19 18.28 7.49
CA ILE A 45 12.59 17.81 8.81
C ILE A 45 13.52 18.84 9.43
N LYS A 46 13.23 19.26 10.66
CA LYS A 46 14.07 20.14 11.45
C LYS A 46 14.27 19.53 12.83
N ASP A 47 15.51 19.50 13.28
CA ASP A 47 15.90 18.92 14.58
C ASP A 47 15.34 17.49 14.80
N GLY A 48 15.32 16.67 13.75
CA GLY A 48 14.80 15.29 13.77
C GLY A 48 13.26 15.17 13.83
N LYS A 49 12.53 16.28 13.67
CA LYS A 49 11.06 16.32 13.67
C LYS A 49 10.52 16.80 12.33
N ILE A 50 9.40 16.21 11.92
CA ILE A 50 8.68 16.68 10.73
C ILE A 50 8.00 18.01 11.08
N GLU A 51 8.17 19.05 10.25
CA GLU A 51 7.48 20.33 10.34
C GLU A 51 6.32 20.41 9.35
N LYS A 52 6.52 19.88 8.15
CA LYS A 52 5.52 19.87 7.07
C LYS A 52 5.83 18.82 6.03
N ILE A 53 4.84 18.48 5.23
CA ILE A 53 4.98 17.66 4.03
C ILE A 53 4.75 18.51 2.79
N ASN A 54 5.51 18.23 1.74
CA ASN A 54 5.35 18.84 0.43
C ASN A 54 4.51 17.90 -0.44
N CYS A 55 3.47 18.45 -1.03
CA CYS A 55 2.49 17.72 -1.82
C CYS A 55 2.37 18.30 -3.22
N ILE A 56 1.92 17.49 -4.17
CA ILE A 56 1.57 17.91 -5.53
C ILE A 56 0.19 17.35 -5.89
N LYS A 57 -0.57 18.11 -6.67
CA LYS A 57 -1.82 17.60 -7.23
C LYS A 57 -1.55 16.56 -8.31
N THR A 58 -2.46 15.61 -8.43
CA THR A 58 -2.37 14.52 -9.39
C THR A 58 -3.63 14.42 -10.23
N ASP A 59 -3.50 13.97 -11.48
CA ASP A 59 -4.58 13.48 -12.31
C ASP A 59 -4.49 11.97 -12.46
N SER A 60 -5.63 11.31 -12.46
CA SER A 60 -5.74 9.86 -12.62
C SER A 60 -6.87 9.45 -13.57
N SER A 61 -7.37 10.38 -14.39
CA SER A 61 -8.47 10.18 -15.34
C SER A 61 -8.17 9.06 -16.35
N ASP A 62 -6.92 8.95 -16.83
CA ASP A 62 -6.48 7.94 -17.79
C ASP A 62 -5.99 6.63 -17.14
N GLY A 63 -6.33 6.41 -15.87
CA GLY A 63 -5.93 5.21 -15.12
C GLY A 63 -4.50 5.23 -14.58
N LYS A 64 -3.63 6.10 -15.08
CA LYS A 64 -2.30 6.38 -14.53
C LYS A 64 -2.34 7.63 -13.68
N VAL A 65 -1.57 7.63 -12.60
CA VAL A 65 -1.42 8.83 -11.76
C VAL A 65 -0.30 9.67 -12.35
N VAL A 66 -0.64 10.91 -12.74
CA VAL A 66 0.29 11.90 -13.30
C VAL A 66 0.29 13.13 -12.41
N ASP A 67 1.45 13.71 -12.17
CA ASP A 67 1.56 14.96 -11.41
C ASP A 67 1.13 16.15 -12.28
N ILE A 68 0.40 17.07 -11.68
CA ILE A 68 0.00 18.34 -12.32
C ILE A 68 1.12 19.36 -12.06
N GLU A 69 1.78 19.80 -13.11
CA GLU A 69 2.87 20.79 -13.00
C GLU A 69 2.40 22.10 -12.32
N ASN A 70 3.29 22.68 -11.53
CA ASN A 70 3.07 23.93 -10.79
C ASN A 70 1.86 23.89 -9.81
N SER A 71 1.56 22.73 -9.26
CA SER A 71 0.46 22.52 -8.30
C SER A 71 0.96 22.13 -6.91
N GLU A 72 2.24 22.37 -6.63
CA GLU A 72 2.87 22.04 -5.36
C GLU A 72 2.29 22.91 -4.23
N PHE A 73 2.11 22.30 -3.07
CA PHE A 73 1.69 22.97 -1.85
C PHE A 73 2.18 22.22 -0.61
N THR A 74 2.03 22.83 0.56
CA THR A 74 2.51 22.24 1.81
C THR A 74 1.37 22.00 2.80
N ILE A 75 1.51 20.97 3.62
CA ILE A 75 0.62 20.67 4.74
C ILE A 75 1.49 20.58 6.01
N LYS A 76 1.12 21.31 7.06
CA LYS A 76 1.76 21.14 8.38
C LYS A 76 1.47 19.76 8.92
N ALA A 77 2.50 19.09 9.41
CA ALA A 77 2.38 17.75 9.98
C ALA A 77 3.49 17.52 11.00
N ASP A 78 3.15 16.95 12.13
CA ASP A 78 4.10 16.53 13.16
C ASP A 78 4.49 15.05 12.99
N SER A 79 3.65 14.29 12.32
CA SER A 79 3.82 12.86 12.07
C SER A 79 3.25 12.46 10.71
N VAL A 80 3.89 11.50 10.07
CA VAL A 80 3.45 10.92 8.78
C VAL A 80 3.42 9.41 8.92
N ILE A 81 2.30 8.80 8.52
CA ILE A 81 2.12 7.35 8.47
C ILE A 81 1.99 6.92 7.00
N PHE A 82 2.90 6.06 6.57
CA PHE A 82 2.84 5.48 5.23
C PHE A 82 1.89 4.28 5.21
N ALA A 83 0.66 4.50 4.73
CA ALA A 83 -0.36 3.46 4.56
C ALA A 83 -0.50 3.05 3.08
N ILE A 84 0.64 2.83 2.39
CA ILE A 84 0.72 2.60 0.94
C ILE A 84 0.70 1.11 0.54
N GLY A 85 0.45 0.22 1.51
CA GLY A 85 0.48 -1.23 1.35
C GLY A 85 1.88 -1.82 1.47
N LEU A 86 1.93 -3.12 1.62
CA LEU A 86 3.16 -3.90 1.67
C LEU A 86 3.40 -4.57 0.32
N LYS A 87 4.65 -4.79 0.00
CA LYS A 87 5.07 -5.59 -1.16
C LYS A 87 6.15 -6.55 -0.70
N PRO A 88 6.23 -7.75 -1.31
CA PRO A 88 7.35 -8.65 -1.09
C PRO A 88 8.67 -7.98 -1.49
N ASP A 89 9.74 -8.33 -0.78
CA ASP A 89 11.09 -7.95 -1.21
C ASP A 89 11.48 -8.76 -2.44
N ARG A 90 11.23 -8.16 -3.60
CA ARG A 90 11.42 -8.82 -4.90
C ARG A 90 12.89 -9.10 -5.20
N GLU A 91 13.79 -8.28 -4.69
CA GLU A 91 15.22 -8.45 -4.91
C GLU A 91 15.73 -9.67 -4.13
N LEU A 92 15.36 -9.77 -2.86
CA LEU A 92 15.67 -10.92 -2.02
C LEU A 92 15.12 -12.22 -2.64
N ILE A 93 13.84 -12.23 -3.04
CA ILE A 93 13.19 -13.42 -3.61
C ILE A 93 13.88 -13.87 -4.90
N LYS A 94 14.26 -12.93 -5.78
CA LYS A 94 14.97 -13.24 -7.03
C LYS A 94 16.40 -13.76 -6.79
N ASN A 95 17.09 -13.21 -5.79
CA ASN A 95 18.45 -13.66 -5.45
C ASN A 95 18.46 -15.12 -4.97
N GLU A 96 17.35 -15.58 -4.37
CA GLU A 96 17.17 -17.00 -4.00
C GLU A 96 16.69 -17.88 -5.20
N GLY A 97 16.60 -17.33 -6.39
CA GLY A 97 16.19 -18.06 -7.60
C GLY A 97 14.69 -18.36 -7.68
N ILE A 98 13.87 -17.74 -6.84
CA ILE A 98 12.41 -17.93 -6.84
C ILE A 98 11.78 -17.03 -7.92
N GLU A 99 10.91 -17.60 -8.76
CA GLU A 99 10.20 -16.87 -9.79
C GLU A 99 9.05 -16.04 -9.22
N LEU A 100 8.90 -14.84 -9.80
CA LEU A 100 7.76 -13.95 -9.52
C LEU A 100 6.81 -13.96 -10.72
N ASP A 101 5.52 -13.76 -10.44
CA ASP A 101 4.51 -13.51 -11.47
C ASP A 101 4.58 -12.06 -12.00
N GLU A 102 3.71 -11.71 -12.95
CA GLU A 102 3.63 -10.39 -13.58
C GLU A 102 3.30 -9.27 -12.55
N THR A 103 2.64 -9.61 -11.46
CA THR A 103 2.31 -8.67 -10.38
C THR A 103 3.44 -8.50 -9.38
N GLY A 104 4.44 -9.39 -9.42
CA GLY A 104 5.61 -9.43 -8.56
C GLY A 104 5.38 -10.15 -7.25
N LEU A 105 4.44 -11.07 -7.23
CA LEU A 105 4.23 -12.05 -6.16
C LEU A 105 4.98 -13.34 -6.51
N ILE A 106 5.24 -14.19 -5.53
CA ILE A 106 5.84 -15.51 -5.77
C ILE A 106 4.89 -16.34 -6.63
N LYS A 107 5.40 -16.80 -7.75
CA LYS A 107 4.69 -17.71 -8.65
C LYS A 107 4.64 -19.10 -8.03
N ILE A 108 3.44 -19.66 -7.92
CA ILE A 108 3.19 -21.00 -7.38
C ILE A 108 2.33 -21.80 -8.35
N ASP A 109 2.44 -23.12 -8.28
CA ASP A 109 1.56 -24.05 -8.96
C ASP A 109 0.27 -24.33 -8.17
N GLU A 110 -0.55 -25.26 -8.63
CA GLU A 110 -1.80 -25.69 -7.97
C GLU A 110 -1.58 -26.34 -6.61
N ASN A 111 -0.35 -26.81 -6.31
CA ASN A 111 0.05 -27.39 -5.05
C ASN A 111 0.75 -26.40 -4.12
N SER A 112 0.74 -25.09 -4.45
CA SER A 112 1.46 -24.04 -3.72
C SER A 112 2.98 -24.15 -3.77
N MET A 113 3.55 -24.97 -4.68
CA MET A 113 4.99 -25.14 -4.85
C MET A 113 5.53 -24.07 -5.81
N THR A 114 6.70 -23.54 -5.49
CA THR A 114 7.42 -22.59 -6.34
C THR A 114 8.11 -23.31 -7.50
N ASN A 115 8.88 -22.58 -8.30
CA ASN A 115 9.77 -23.18 -9.30
C ASN A 115 10.92 -24.02 -8.70
N ILE A 116 11.14 -23.95 -7.40
CA ILE A 116 12.17 -24.74 -6.70
C ILE A 116 11.47 -25.91 -5.99
N GLU A 117 11.92 -27.14 -6.32
CA GLU A 117 11.38 -28.36 -5.74
C GLU A 117 11.49 -28.38 -4.20
N GLY A 118 10.39 -28.69 -3.53
CA GLY A 118 10.31 -28.70 -2.07
C GLY A 118 10.16 -27.32 -1.41
N VAL A 119 10.07 -26.24 -2.21
CA VAL A 119 9.84 -24.87 -1.69
C VAL A 119 8.41 -24.44 -1.99
N PHE A 120 7.64 -24.19 -0.96
CA PHE A 120 6.23 -23.80 -1.03
C PHE A 120 6.02 -22.35 -0.56
N ALA A 121 5.03 -21.67 -1.11
CA ALA A 121 4.67 -20.34 -0.68
C ALA A 121 3.16 -20.17 -0.49
N GLY A 122 2.78 -19.41 0.53
CA GLY A 122 1.40 -19.07 0.86
C GLY A 122 1.30 -17.71 1.51
N GLY A 123 0.08 -17.19 1.64
CA GLY A 123 -0.18 -15.86 2.20
C GLY A 123 0.00 -14.73 1.20
N ASP A 124 0.19 -13.53 1.74
CA ASP A 124 0.23 -12.27 0.98
C ASP A 124 1.39 -12.21 -0.03
N VAL A 125 2.40 -13.05 0.12
CA VAL A 125 3.56 -13.12 -0.77
C VAL A 125 3.25 -13.80 -2.09
N SER A 126 2.20 -14.64 -2.13
CA SER A 126 1.77 -15.42 -3.31
C SER A 126 0.35 -15.12 -3.79
N GLN A 127 -0.38 -14.21 -3.14
CA GLN A 127 -1.78 -13.89 -3.46
C GLN A 127 -2.06 -12.39 -3.54
N SER A 128 -2.79 -11.97 -4.58
CA SER A 128 -3.08 -10.55 -4.84
C SER A 128 -4.15 -9.92 -3.93
N LYS A 129 -5.00 -10.73 -3.29
CA LYS A 129 -6.07 -10.26 -2.38
C LYS A 129 -5.78 -10.72 -0.96
N ALA A 130 -4.87 -10.00 -0.33
CA ALA A 130 -4.42 -10.24 1.03
C ALA A 130 -5.53 -9.96 2.05
N THR A 131 -5.98 -11.00 2.75
CA THR A 131 -6.78 -10.91 3.98
C THR A 131 -6.25 -11.95 4.96
N VAL A 132 -6.37 -11.69 6.25
CA VAL A 132 -5.89 -12.62 7.30
C VAL A 132 -6.41 -14.04 7.07
N CYS A 133 -7.71 -14.20 6.80
CA CYS A 133 -8.31 -15.52 6.55
C CYS A 133 -7.71 -16.22 5.33
N LYS A 134 -7.47 -15.48 4.24
CA LYS A 134 -6.86 -16.05 3.03
C LYS A 134 -5.40 -16.40 3.23
N ALA A 135 -4.65 -15.55 3.94
CA ALA A 135 -3.26 -15.81 4.26
C ALA A 135 -3.12 -17.10 5.09
N ILE A 136 -3.94 -17.25 6.12
CA ILE A 136 -3.96 -18.48 6.94
C ILE A 136 -4.36 -19.69 6.10
N TYR A 137 -5.41 -19.57 5.28
CA TYR A 137 -5.87 -20.67 4.44
C TYR A 137 -4.79 -21.14 3.46
N SER A 138 -4.18 -20.21 2.71
CA SER A 138 -3.17 -20.56 1.73
C SER A 138 -1.87 -21.07 2.36
N GLY A 139 -1.47 -20.54 3.52
CA GLY A 139 -0.35 -21.09 4.28
C GLY A 139 -0.60 -22.52 4.76
N ARG A 140 -1.83 -22.82 5.20
CA ARG A 140 -2.24 -24.17 5.57
C ARG A 140 -2.21 -25.12 4.36
N GLU A 141 -2.77 -24.72 3.22
CA GLU A 141 -2.74 -25.52 1.99
C GLU A 141 -1.30 -25.83 1.56
N ALA A 142 -0.43 -24.84 1.58
CA ALA A 142 0.99 -25.04 1.28
C ALA A 142 1.65 -26.05 2.23
N ALA A 143 1.33 -26.00 3.53
CA ALA A 143 1.89 -26.90 4.54
C ALA A 143 1.34 -28.35 4.45
N ILE A 144 0.11 -28.55 3.97
CA ILE A 144 -0.50 -29.88 3.82
C ILE A 144 0.00 -30.59 2.56
N ARG A 145 0.37 -29.83 1.54
CA ARG A 145 0.82 -30.35 0.23
C ARG A 145 2.32 -30.60 0.14
N ASN A 146 3.04 -30.25 1.19
CA ASN A 146 4.47 -30.52 1.36
C ASN A 146 4.76 -32.02 1.58
#